data_39756e0c6e86ed78817d6ff93618f9c1
#
_entry.id   39756e0c6e86ed78817d6ff93618f9c1
#
_cell.length_a   1.000
_cell.length_b   1.000
_cell.length_c   1.000
_cell.angle_alpha   90.00
_cell.angle_beta   90.00
_cell.angle_gamma   90.00
#
_symmetry.space_group_name_H-M   'P 1'
#
loop_
_entity.id
_entity.type
_entity.pdbx_description
1 polymer ?
#
loop_
_entity_poly.entity_id
_entity_poly.type
_entity_poly.pdbx_seq_one_letter_code
_entity_poly.pdbx_strand_id
1 'polypeptide(L)'
;MTTQYIAGQWLEGQGEPLQSLNPYSQAVIWSGRAASAAQVETAVQAARAAFPAWARRSLEQRIGILEQFAATLKGHADEMAKLIGEETGKPLWESATEVTSMINKVAISIQSYRERTGEKSGPLADATAVLRHKPHGVVAVFGPYNFPGHLPNGHIVPALLAGNCVLFKPSELTPKVAEFTVKCWIEAGLPAGVLNLLQGARETGVALAANPGIDGLF
;
A
#
# COMPACT_ATOMS: atom_id res chain seq x y z
N MET A 1 8.38 13.79 14.57
CA MET A 1 7.24 12.86 14.46
C MET A 1 7.64 11.66 13.62
N THR A 2 7.26 10.47 14.05
CA THR A 2 7.53 9.23 13.31
C THR A 2 6.48 9.06 12.22
N THR A 3 6.88 9.24 10.97
CA THR A 3 5.99 9.34 9.80
C THR A 3 6.31 8.35 8.69
N GLN A 4 7.42 7.64 8.82
CA GLN A 4 7.81 6.53 7.95
C GLN A 4 7.48 5.20 8.63
N TYR A 5 6.95 4.24 7.90
CA TYR A 5 6.76 2.88 8.41
C TYR A 5 7.65 1.91 7.65
N ILE A 6 8.72 1.44 8.28
CA ILE A 6 9.73 0.60 7.67
C ILE A 6 10.00 -0.61 8.54
N ALA A 7 9.98 -1.81 7.97
CA ALA A 7 10.29 -3.07 8.67
C ALA A 7 9.43 -3.29 9.94
N GLY A 8 8.19 -2.80 9.96
CA GLY A 8 7.31 -2.94 11.12
C GLY A 8 7.46 -1.85 12.18
N GLN A 9 8.24 -0.81 11.93
CA GLN A 9 8.51 0.27 12.88
C GLN A 9 8.15 1.64 12.31
N TRP A 10 7.56 2.49 13.13
CA TRP A 10 7.36 3.89 12.83
C TRP A 10 8.63 4.68 13.14
N LEU A 11 9.20 5.32 12.13
CA LEU A 11 10.47 6.04 12.20
C LEU A 11 10.28 7.52 11.81
N GLU A 12 11.14 8.39 12.31
CA GLU A 12 11.22 9.76 11.83
C GLU A 12 11.88 9.83 10.46
N GLY A 13 11.32 10.63 9.55
CA GLY A 13 11.94 10.91 8.26
C GLY A 13 13.24 11.70 8.41
N GLN A 14 14.22 11.43 7.57
CA GLN A 14 15.55 12.06 7.59
C GLN A 14 15.77 13.04 6.42
N GLY A 15 14.76 13.19 5.54
CA GLY A 15 14.78 14.14 4.43
C GLY A 15 14.20 15.52 4.81
N GLU A 16 13.73 16.27 3.81
CA GLU A 16 13.20 17.61 3.99
C GLU A 16 11.89 17.63 4.81
N PRO A 17 11.62 18.73 5.52
CA PRO A 17 10.35 18.94 6.20
C PRO A 17 9.18 18.93 5.20
N LEU A 18 8.07 18.33 5.61
CA LEU A 18 6.82 18.28 4.85
C LEU A 18 5.65 18.67 5.73
N GLN A 19 4.66 19.29 5.13
CA GLN A 19 3.38 19.61 5.77
C GLN A 19 2.23 19.35 4.82
N SER A 20 1.12 18.86 5.35
CA SER A 20 -0.17 18.82 4.66
C SER A 20 -1.09 19.85 5.28
N LEU A 21 -1.75 20.61 4.44
CA LEU A 21 -2.66 21.68 4.81
C LEU A 21 -4.09 21.29 4.45
N ASN A 22 -5.03 21.66 5.29
CA ASN A 22 -6.43 21.66 4.86
C ASN A 22 -6.61 22.71 3.75
N PRO A 23 -7.05 22.33 2.55
CA PRO A 23 -7.10 23.23 1.41
C PRO A 23 -8.09 24.38 1.56
N TYR A 24 -9.11 24.24 2.44
CA TYR A 24 -10.08 25.27 2.74
C TYR A 24 -9.60 26.22 3.83
N SER A 25 -9.20 25.70 4.98
CA SER A 25 -8.84 26.52 6.15
C SER A 25 -7.37 26.95 6.19
N GLN A 26 -6.52 26.34 5.36
CA GLN A 26 -5.06 26.48 5.35
C GLN A 26 -4.40 26.06 6.68
N ALA A 27 -5.13 25.40 7.56
CA ALA A 27 -4.58 24.86 8.80
C ALA A 27 -3.67 23.67 8.51
N VAL A 28 -2.54 23.60 9.21
CA VAL A 28 -1.66 22.43 9.17
C VAL A 28 -2.37 21.25 9.84
N ILE A 29 -2.61 20.18 9.08
CA ILE A 29 -3.27 18.97 9.57
C ILE A 29 -2.31 17.80 9.77
N TRP A 30 -1.13 17.91 9.18
CA TRP A 30 -0.05 16.96 9.36
C TRP A 30 1.31 17.64 9.13
N SER A 31 2.32 17.22 9.87
CA SER A 31 3.70 17.66 9.66
C SER A 31 4.67 16.51 9.94
N GLY A 32 5.75 16.47 9.18
CA GLY A 32 6.76 15.42 9.29
C GLY A 32 8.00 15.75 8.45
N ARG A 33 8.80 14.73 8.18
CA ARG A 33 9.96 14.82 7.30
C ARG A 33 9.88 13.72 6.26
N ALA A 34 10.35 14.00 5.05
CA ALA A 34 10.47 13.03 3.97
C ALA A 34 11.41 11.87 4.34
N ALA A 35 11.22 10.72 3.73
CA ALA A 35 12.20 9.66 3.76
C ALA A 35 13.45 10.07 2.96
N SER A 36 14.63 9.87 3.54
CA SER A 36 15.91 10.00 2.84
C SER A 36 16.13 8.83 1.88
N ALA A 37 17.09 8.99 0.94
CA ALA A 37 17.49 7.89 0.06
C ALA A 37 17.96 6.64 0.84
N ALA A 38 18.64 6.83 1.97
CA ALA A 38 19.06 5.73 2.84
C ALA A 38 17.85 4.99 3.48
N GLN A 39 16.81 5.74 3.85
CA GLN A 39 15.57 5.12 4.36
C GLN A 39 14.79 4.40 3.25
N VAL A 40 14.80 4.91 2.02
CA VAL A 40 14.26 4.21 0.85
C VAL A 40 14.98 2.88 0.67
N GLU A 41 16.32 2.86 0.67
CA GLU A 41 17.12 1.63 0.56
C GLU A 41 16.79 0.65 1.69
N THR A 42 16.69 1.13 2.94
CA THR A 42 16.34 0.30 4.09
C THR A 42 14.95 -0.33 3.91
N ALA A 43 13.97 0.41 3.39
CA ALA A 43 12.62 -0.10 3.13
C ALA A 43 12.61 -1.15 2.02
N VAL A 44 13.39 -0.94 0.94
CA VAL A 44 13.56 -1.93 -0.14
C VAL A 44 14.16 -3.23 0.40
N GLN A 45 15.22 -3.14 1.20
CA GLN A 45 15.84 -4.31 1.82
C GLN A 45 14.88 -5.04 2.78
N ALA A 46 14.09 -4.29 3.57
CA ALA A 46 13.08 -4.88 4.44
C ALA A 46 12.00 -5.64 3.64
N ALA A 47 11.52 -5.05 2.54
CA ALA A 47 10.55 -5.69 1.67
C ALA A 47 11.14 -6.96 1.00
N ARG A 48 12.40 -6.89 0.52
CA ARG A 48 13.12 -8.05 -0.03
C ARG A 48 13.30 -9.18 0.98
N ALA A 49 13.60 -8.86 2.22
CA ALA A 49 13.72 -9.84 3.30
C ALA A 49 12.37 -10.49 3.66
N ALA A 50 11.28 -9.72 3.64
CA ALA A 50 9.93 -10.22 3.94
C ALA A 50 9.33 -11.04 2.79
N PHE A 51 9.69 -10.75 1.54
CA PHE A 51 9.09 -11.31 0.34
C PHE A 51 9.05 -12.85 0.31
N PRO A 52 10.13 -13.61 0.58
CA PRO A 52 10.09 -15.06 0.48
C PRO A 52 9.09 -15.71 1.44
N ALA A 53 8.94 -15.16 2.64
CA ALA A 53 7.99 -15.67 3.62
C ALA A 53 6.55 -15.33 3.23
N TRP A 54 6.30 -14.09 2.75
CA TRP A 54 4.99 -13.65 2.28
C TRP A 54 4.53 -14.42 1.04
N ALA A 55 5.39 -14.57 0.03
CA ALA A 55 5.10 -15.27 -1.21
C ALA A 55 4.77 -16.76 -1.01
N ARG A 56 5.36 -17.40 0.02
CA ARG A 56 5.08 -18.80 0.38
C ARG A 56 3.79 -19.01 1.17
N ARG A 57 3.14 -17.96 1.70
CA ARG A 57 1.83 -18.12 2.33
C ARG A 57 0.82 -18.63 1.31
N SER A 58 -0.09 -19.50 1.73
CA SER A 58 -1.18 -19.93 0.87
C SER A 58 -2.05 -18.74 0.44
N LEU A 59 -2.77 -18.88 -0.68
CA LEU A 59 -3.71 -17.85 -1.13
C LEU A 59 -4.73 -17.51 -0.03
N GLU A 60 -5.27 -18.54 0.63
CA GLU A 60 -6.28 -18.35 1.68
C GLU A 60 -5.72 -17.64 2.92
N GLN A 61 -4.46 -17.86 3.28
CA GLN A 61 -3.81 -17.11 4.35
C GLN A 61 -3.66 -15.62 4.01
N ARG A 62 -3.35 -15.30 2.75
CA ARG A 62 -3.29 -13.91 2.29
C ARG A 62 -4.68 -13.30 2.24
N ILE A 63 -5.67 -14.02 1.68
CA ILE A 63 -7.07 -13.59 1.65
C ILE A 63 -7.57 -13.24 3.06
N GLY A 64 -7.32 -14.07 4.05
CA GLY A 64 -7.77 -13.80 5.42
C GLY A 64 -7.24 -12.47 5.98
N ILE A 65 -6.00 -12.09 5.68
CA ILE A 65 -5.44 -10.79 6.09
C ILE A 65 -6.11 -9.64 5.32
N LEU A 66 -6.36 -9.82 4.02
CA LEU A 66 -7.03 -8.80 3.21
C LEU A 66 -8.50 -8.58 3.65
N GLU A 67 -9.21 -9.64 3.99
CA GLU A 67 -10.57 -9.56 4.52
C GLU A 67 -10.59 -8.88 5.89
N GLN A 68 -9.61 -9.17 6.75
CA GLN A 68 -9.44 -8.47 8.01
C GLN A 68 -9.15 -6.98 7.80
N PHE A 69 -8.34 -6.60 6.82
CA PHE A 69 -8.13 -5.20 6.44
C PHE A 69 -9.46 -4.53 6.01
N ALA A 70 -10.26 -5.19 5.18
CA ALA A 70 -11.57 -4.65 4.79
C ALA A 70 -12.49 -4.46 6.01
N ALA A 71 -12.48 -5.41 6.96
CA ALA A 71 -13.27 -5.31 8.19
C ALA A 71 -12.77 -4.17 9.10
N THR A 72 -11.46 -4.05 9.29
CA THR A 72 -10.83 -2.95 10.04
C THR A 72 -11.19 -1.60 9.41
N LEU A 73 -11.01 -1.46 8.10
CA LEU A 73 -11.32 -0.22 7.39
C LEU A 73 -12.81 0.14 7.49
N LYS A 74 -13.70 -0.87 7.47
CA LYS A 74 -15.13 -0.67 7.69
C LYS A 74 -15.41 -0.16 9.10
N GLY A 75 -14.71 -0.66 10.11
CA GLY A 75 -14.83 -0.17 11.49
C GLY A 75 -14.38 1.28 11.67
N HIS A 76 -13.47 1.76 10.83
CA HIS A 76 -12.92 3.12 10.83
C HIS A 76 -13.43 3.99 9.67
N ALA A 77 -14.55 3.62 9.02
CA ALA A 77 -14.99 4.26 7.78
C ALA A 77 -15.23 5.78 7.91
N ASP A 78 -15.89 6.21 8.99
CA ASP A 78 -16.19 7.62 9.22
C ASP A 78 -14.92 8.44 9.49
N GLU A 79 -13.96 7.87 10.24
CA GLU A 79 -12.67 8.52 10.51
C GLU A 79 -11.86 8.66 9.23
N MET A 80 -11.75 7.60 8.41
CA MET A 80 -11.08 7.64 7.11
C MET A 80 -11.73 8.66 6.18
N ALA A 81 -13.06 8.69 6.08
CA ALA A 81 -13.78 9.64 5.23
C ALA A 81 -13.50 11.09 5.65
N LYS A 82 -13.46 11.36 6.96
CA LYS A 82 -13.11 12.68 7.49
C LYS A 82 -11.68 13.07 7.11
N LEU A 83 -10.71 12.16 7.27
CA LEU A 83 -9.31 12.42 6.91
C LEU A 83 -9.15 12.72 5.42
N ILE A 84 -9.81 11.95 4.54
CA ILE A 84 -9.81 12.20 3.10
C ILE A 84 -10.38 13.60 2.81
N GLY A 85 -11.51 13.95 3.41
CA GLY A 85 -12.12 15.28 3.25
C GLY A 85 -11.21 16.41 3.75
N GLU A 86 -10.55 16.23 4.88
CA GLU A 86 -9.63 17.21 5.46
C GLU A 86 -8.41 17.48 4.57
N GLU A 87 -7.79 16.43 3.98
CA GLU A 87 -6.59 16.59 3.15
C GLU A 87 -6.90 16.97 1.70
N THR A 88 -8.07 16.57 1.16
CA THR A 88 -8.40 16.80 -0.25
C THR A 88 -9.36 17.97 -0.50
N GLY A 89 -10.08 18.41 0.52
CA GLY A 89 -11.16 19.38 0.38
C GLY A 89 -12.45 18.82 -0.20
N LYS A 90 -12.56 17.50 -0.37
CA LYS A 90 -13.78 16.85 -0.87
C LYS A 90 -14.94 16.96 0.11
N PRO A 91 -16.19 17.02 -0.39
CA PRO A 91 -17.36 16.84 0.46
C PRO A 91 -17.33 15.50 1.19
N LEU A 92 -17.83 15.47 2.43
CA LEU A 92 -17.79 14.26 3.25
C LEU A 92 -18.50 13.07 2.60
N TRP A 93 -19.61 13.32 1.90
CA TRP A 93 -20.33 12.24 1.19
C TRP A 93 -19.49 11.61 0.08
N GLU A 94 -18.68 12.39 -0.64
CA GLU A 94 -17.76 11.88 -1.67
C GLU A 94 -16.61 11.10 -1.03
N SER A 95 -16.02 11.61 0.04
CA SER A 95 -15.01 10.90 0.81
C SER A 95 -15.52 9.55 1.35
N ALA A 96 -16.77 9.48 1.80
CA ALA A 96 -17.40 8.23 2.24
C ALA A 96 -17.58 7.22 1.09
N THR A 97 -17.87 7.68 -0.14
CA THR A 97 -17.91 6.79 -1.32
C THR A 97 -16.53 6.26 -1.67
N GLU A 98 -15.48 7.06 -1.47
CA GLU A 98 -14.09 6.61 -1.66
C GLU A 98 -13.73 5.48 -0.68
N VAL A 99 -14.06 5.63 0.60
CA VAL A 99 -13.85 4.58 1.62
C VAL A 99 -14.61 3.30 1.27
N THR A 100 -15.87 3.42 0.83
CA THR A 100 -16.65 2.27 0.36
C THR A 100 -15.95 1.54 -0.79
N SER A 101 -15.36 2.30 -1.71
CA SER A 101 -14.60 1.74 -2.83
C SER A 101 -13.32 1.04 -2.37
N MET A 102 -12.63 1.57 -1.35
CA MET A 102 -11.48 0.91 -0.74
C MET A 102 -11.84 -0.44 -0.13
N ILE A 103 -12.93 -0.52 0.62
CA ILE A 103 -13.43 -1.75 1.25
C ILE A 103 -13.79 -2.79 0.19
N ASN A 104 -14.57 -2.40 -0.81
CA ASN A 104 -15.05 -3.29 -1.87
C ASN A 104 -13.91 -3.80 -2.77
N LYS A 105 -12.80 -3.06 -2.86
CA LYS A 105 -11.63 -3.46 -3.65
C LYS A 105 -11.08 -4.82 -3.23
N VAL A 106 -11.17 -5.19 -1.97
CA VAL A 106 -10.72 -6.48 -1.47
C VAL A 106 -11.49 -7.63 -2.14
N ALA A 107 -12.82 -7.62 -2.06
CA ALA A 107 -13.64 -8.66 -2.68
C ALA A 107 -13.47 -8.70 -4.20
N ILE A 108 -13.44 -7.53 -4.86
CA ILE A 108 -13.21 -7.41 -6.31
C ILE A 108 -11.85 -8.01 -6.70
N SER A 109 -10.80 -7.74 -5.93
CA SER A 109 -9.46 -8.27 -6.21
C SER A 109 -9.38 -9.78 -6.02
N ILE A 110 -10.03 -10.33 -4.99
CA ILE A 110 -10.09 -11.77 -4.75
C ILE A 110 -10.82 -12.47 -5.90
N GLN A 111 -11.98 -11.95 -6.30
CA GLN A 111 -12.72 -12.47 -7.44
C GLN A 111 -11.88 -12.43 -8.72
N SER A 112 -11.29 -11.27 -9.04
CA SER A 112 -10.44 -11.10 -10.22
C SER A 112 -9.23 -12.05 -10.22
N TYR A 113 -8.62 -12.26 -9.05
CA TYR A 113 -7.51 -13.21 -8.92
C TYR A 113 -7.96 -14.63 -9.25
N ARG A 114 -9.09 -15.10 -8.69
CA ARG A 114 -9.63 -16.43 -8.92
C ARG A 114 -10.04 -16.67 -10.38
N GLU A 115 -10.57 -15.65 -11.05
CA GLU A 115 -11.03 -15.76 -12.43
C GLU A 115 -9.89 -15.66 -13.46
N ARG A 116 -8.87 -14.86 -13.21
CA ARG A 116 -7.85 -14.49 -14.22
C ARG A 116 -6.49 -15.13 -14.01
N THR A 117 -6.23 -15.66 -12.82
CA THR A 117 -5.01 -16.39 -12.51
C THR A 117 -5.33 -17.86 -12.27
N GLY A 118 -4.46 -18.57 -11.66
CA GLY A 118 -4.64 -19.98 -11.36
C GLY A 118 -3.63 -20.84 -12.12
N GLU A 119 -3.74 -22.14 -11.91
CA GLU A 119 -2.89 -23.14 -12.56
C GLU A 119 -3.64 -23.77 -13.73
N LYS A 120 -2.98 -23.85 -14.87
CA LYS A 120 -3.46 -24.62 -16.02
C LYS A 120 -2.45 -25.69 -16.33
N SER A 121 -2.90 -26.94 -16.50
CA SER A 121 -2.04 -28.06 -16.86
C SER A 121 -2.57 -28.79 -18.09
N GLY A 122 -1.67 -29.39 -18.87
CA GLY A 122 -1.99 -30.18 -20.04
C GLY A 122 -0.89 -31.17 -20.34
N PRO A 123 -1.19 -32.24 -21.11
CA PRO A 123 -0.21 -33.25 -21.50
C PRO A 123 0.84 -32.66 -22.46
N LEU A 124 2.08 -33.09 -22.31
CA LEU A 124 3.20 -32.76 -23.19
C LEU A 124 4.11 -33.99 -23.34
N ALA A 125 3.97 -34.73 -24.41
CA ALA A 125 4.72 -35.97 -24.64
C ALA A 125 4.83 -36.84 -23.38
N ASP A 126 6.00 -36.96 -22.79
CA ASP A 126 6.33 -37.70 -21.55
C ASP A 126 6.30 -36.84 -20.28
N ALA A 127 5.70 -35.63 -20.34
CA ALA A 127 5.64 -34.69 -19.23
C ALA A 127 4.26 -34.02 -19.12
N THR A 128 4.09 -33.23 -18.08
CA THR A 128 2.93 -32.34 -17.92
C THR A 128 3.39 -30.90 -18.00
N ALA A 129 2.82 -30.14 -18.95
CA ALA A 129 3.01 -28.68 -18.98
C ALA A 129 2.14 -28.02 -17.91
N VAL A 130 2.72 -27.12 -17.12
CA VAL A 130 2.01 -26.37 -16.05
C VAL A 130 2.26 -24.90 -16.20
N LEU A 131 1.19 -24.12 -16.36
CA LEU A 131 1.23 -22.66 -16.30
C LEU A 131 0.84 -22.20 -14.89
N ARG A 132 1.72 -21.45 -14.24
CA ARG A 132 1.50 -20.86 -12.92
C ARG A 132 1.83 -19.38 -12.93
N HIS A 133 1.01 -18.58 -12.24
CA HIS A 133 1.31 -17.19 -11.96
C HIS A 133 2.16 -17.09 -10.68
N LYS A 134 3.19 -16.27 -10.73
CA LYS A 134 4.08 -16.00 -9.58
C LYS A 134 4.09 -14.51 -9.28
N PRO A 135 4.30 -14.11 -8.01
CA PRO A 135 4.52 -12.71 -7.68
C PRO A 135 5.78 -12.16 -8.36
N HIS A 136 5.79 -10.87 -8.67
CA HIS A 136 6.96 -10.18 -9.20
C HIS A 136 8.08 -10.09 -8.17
N GLY A 137 7.72 -9.80 -6.93
CA GLY A 137 8.67 -9.58 -5.84
C GLY A 137 8.31 -8.37 -4.98
N VAL A 138 9.09 -7.31 -5.10
CA VAL A 138 8.88 -6.03 -4.44
C VAL A 138 8.38 -5.02 -5.44
N VAL A 139 7.24 -4.38 -5.16
CA VAL A 139 6.64 -3.39 -6.04
C VAL A 139 6.49 -2.04 -5.33
N ALA A 140 6.70 -0.96 -6.06
CA ALA A 140 6.44 0.40 -5.60
C ALA A 140 5.04 0.84 -6.06
N VAL A 141 4.29 1.47 -5.15
CA VAL A 141 2.99 2.07 -5.44
C VAL A 141 3.06 3.55 -5.12
N PHE A 142 2.78 4.39 -6.14
CA PHE A 142 2.70 5.83 -6.01
C PHE A 142 1.25 6.26 -5.92
N GLY A 143 0.88 6.89 -4.81
CA GLY A 143 -0.48 7.37 -4.58
C GLY A 143 -0.67 8.81 -5.07
N PRO A 144 -1.74 9.11 -5.82
CA PRO A 144 -2.10 10.47 -6.17
C PRO A 144 -2.86 11.16 -5.04
N TYR A 145 -2.96 12.50 -5.10
CA TYR A 145 -3.66 13.28 -4.08
C TYR A 145 -5.19 13.27 -4.23
N ASN A 146 -5.71 13.10 -5.44
CA ASN A 146 -7.13 13.26 -5.74
C ASN A 146 -8.02 12.10 -5.26
N PHE A 147 -7.47 10.89 -5.15
CA PHE A 147 -8.10 9.71 -4.54
C PHE A 147 -7.07 8.98 -3.67
N PRO A 148 -6.65 9.60 -2.56
CA PRO A 148 -5.48 9.16 -1.79
C PRO A 148 -5.66 7.81 -1.11
N GLY A 149 -6.89 7.42 -0.84
CA GLY A 149 -7.23 6.10 -0.30
C GLY A 149 -7.46 5.08 -1.41
N HIS A 150 -8.38 5.38 -2.34
CA HIS A 150 -8.88 4.40 -3.31
C HIS A 150 -7.86 3.98 -4.36
N LEU A 151 -7.16 4.92 -5.01
CA LEU A 151 -6.26 4.60 -6.12
C LEU A 151 -5.05 3.78 -5.66
N PRO A 152 -4.27 4.18 -4.63
CA PRO A 152 -3.17 3.34 -4.18
C PRO A 152 -3.66 1.99 -3.64
N ASN A 153 -4.81 1.95 -2.96
CA ASN A 153 -5.43 0.71 -2.49
C ASN A 153 -5.77 -0.23 -3.66
N GLY A 154 -6.12 0.34 -4.82
CA GLY A 154 -6.35 -0.39 -6.06
C GLY A 154 -5.14 -1.16 -6.59
N HIS A 155 -3.92 -0.78 -6.19
CA HIS A 155 -2.67 -1.46 -6.51
C HIS A 155 -2.11 -2.27 -5.33
N ILE A 156 -2.21 -1.73 -4.11
CA ILE A 156 -1.71 -2.40 -2.89
C ILE A 156 -2.44 -3.74 -2.66
N VAL A 157 -3.77 -3.74 -2.69
CA VAL A 157 -4.59 -4.94 -2.41
C VAL A 157 -4.26 -6.08 -3.38
N PRO A 158 -4.32 -5.90 -4.71
CA PRO A 158 -4.01 -7.00 -5.63
C PRO A 158 -2.53 -7.40 -5.61
N ALA A 159 -1.60 -6.46 -5.34
CA ALA A 159 -0.19 -6.79 -5.19
C ALA A 159 0.07 -7.72 -3.99
N LEU A 160 -0.50 -7.37 -2.82
CA LEU A 160 -0.41 -8.19 -1.61
C LEU A 160 -1.11 -9.55 -1.80
N LEU A 161 -2.28 -9.57 -2.43
CA LEU A 161 -3.01 -10.80 -2.77
C LEU A 161 -2.17 -11.74 -3.63
N ALA A 162 -1.48 -11.21 -4.64
CA ALA A 162 -0.60 -11.98 -5.51
C ALA A 162 0.70 -12.46 -4.83
N GLY A 163 0.98 -11.98 -3.61
CA GLY A 163 2.15 -12.39 -2.83
C GLY A 163 3.36 -11.46 -2.99
N ASN A 164 3.18 -10.25 -3.54
CA ASN A 164 4.23 -9.23 -3.61
C ASN A 164 4.34 -8.48 -2.27
N CYS A 165 5.51 -7.92 -2.00
CA CYS A 165 5.69 -6.89 -0.97
C CYS A 165 5.60 -5.50 -1.60
N VAL A 166 5.14 -4.52 -0.83
CA VAL A 166 4.80 -3.19 -1.33
C VAL A 166 5.60 -2.10 -0.60
N LEU A 167 6.12 -1.16 -1.39
CA LEU A 167 6.66 0.11 -0.95
C LEU A 167 5.66 1.20 -1.38
N PHE A 168 4.97 1.78 -0.42
CA PHE A 168 3.94 2.77 -0.69
C PHE A 168 4.49 4.18 -0.50
N LYS A 169 4.53 4.96 -1.58
CA LYS A 169 4.78 6.41 -1.54
C LYS A 169 3.50 7.16 -1.91
N PRO A 170 2.78 7.71 -0.93
CA PRO A 170 1.62 8.55 -1.20
C PRO A 170 2.02 9.90 -1.80
N SER A 171 1.03 10.67 -2.23
CA SER A 171 1.23 12.09 -2.48
C SER A 171 1.64 12.81 -1.20
N GLU A 172 2.56 13.74 -1.31
CA GLU A 172 2.97 14.64 -0.21
C GLU A 172 1.82 15.54 0.27
N LEU A 173 0.74 15.65 -0.48
CA LEU A 173 -0.45 16.42 -0.12
C LEU A 173 -1.41 15.65 0.79
N THR A 174 -1.30 14.33 0.85
CA THR A 174 -2.24 13.46 1.57
C THR A 174 -1.54 12.40 2.45
N PRO A 175 -0.54 12.82 3.26
CA PRO A 175 0.26 11.90 4.08
C PRO A 175 -0.54 11.24 5.21
N LYS A 176 -1.53 11.94 5.78
CA LYS A 176 -2.30 11.47 6.93
C LYS A 176 -3.24 10.32 6.55
N VAL A 177 -3.87 10.40 5.37
CA VAL A 177 -4.67 9.30 4.80
C VAL A 177 -3.80 8.05 4.60
N ALA A 178 -2.58 8.22 4.10
CA ALA A 178 -1.66 7.11 3.90
C ALA A 178 -1.21 6.45 5.22
N GLU A 179 -0.88 7.25 6.23
CA GLU A 179 -0.55 6.73 7.57
C GLU A 179 -1.71 5.95 8.16
N PHE A 180 -2.92 6.47 8.04
CA PHE A 180 -4.11 5.82 8.56
C PHE A 180 -4.39 4.50 7.82
N THR A 181 -4.22 4.48 6.49
CA THR A 181 -4.33 3.26 5.69
C THR A 181 -3.34 2.20 6.16
N VAL A 182 -2.08 2.57 6.41
CA VAL A 182 -1.07 1.64 6.91
C VAL A 182 -1.39 1.14 8.32
N LYS A 183 -1.92 1.99 9.20
CA LYS A 183 -2.40 1.58 10.53
C LYS A 183 -3.50 0.52 10.44
N CYS A 184 -4.45 0.66 9.51
CA CYS A 184 -5.47 -0.37 9.26
C CYS A 184 -4.83 -1.70 8.79
N TRP A 185 -3.79 -1.67 7.97
CA TRP A 185 -3.07 -2.87 7.56
C TRP A 185 -2.33 -3.55 8.72
N ILE A 186 -1.73 -2.76 9.61
CA ILE A 186 -1.06 -3.27 10.82
C ILE A 186 -2.09 -3.96 11.74
N GLU A 187 -3.23 -3.31 11.98
CA GLU A 187 -4.32 -3.85 12.79
C GLU A 187 -4.91 -5.13 12.18
N ALA A 188 -4.95 -5.23 10.86
CA ALA A 188 -5.35 -6.43 10.13
C ALA A 188 -4.34 -7.59 10.23
N GLY A 189 -3.20 -7.38 10.88
CA GLY A 189 -2.18 -8.41 11.09
C GLY A 189 -1.24 -8.62 9.90
N LEU A 190 -1.07 -7.62 9.03
CA LEU A 190 -0.10 -7.71 7.95
C LEU A 190 1.33 -7.80 8.53
N PRO A 191 2.15 -8.78 8.12
CA PRO A 191 3.49 -8.96 8.69
C PRO A 191 4.42 -7.76 8.40
N ALA A 192 5.34 -7.51 9.33
CA ALA A 192 6.37 -6.49 9.18
C ALA A 192 7.16 -6.64 7.87
N GLY A 193 7.46 -5.54 7.21
CA GLY A 193 8.21 -5.50 5.95
C GLY A 193 7.39 -5.81 4.69
N VAL A 194 6.20 -6.41 4.81
CA VAL A 194 5.34 -6.73 3.65
C VAL A 194 4.75 -5.46 3.01
N LEU A 195 4.41 -4.47 3.83
CA LEU A 195 4.06 -3.11 3.40
C LEU A 195 4.95 -2.12 4.16
N ASN A 196 5.57 -1.20 3.42
CA ASN A 196 6.36 -0.11 4.00
C ASN A 196 5.82 1.22 3.46
N LEU A 197 5.77 2.25 4.30
CA LEU A 197 5.32 3.60 3.95
C LEU A 197 6.52 4.55 3.91
N LEU A 198 6.66 5.23 2.79
CA LEU A 198 7.69 6.23 2.53
C LEU A 198 7.04 7.57 2.21
N GLN A 199 6.84 8.40 3.23
CA GLN A 199 6.39 9.78 3.04
C GLN A 199 7.48 10.59 2.38
N GLY A 200 7.13 11.38 1.39
CA GLY A 200 8.11 12.20 0.69
C GLY A 200 7.57 12.77 -0.62
N ALA A 201 8.25 13.79 -1.11
CA ALA A 201 7.97 14.44 -2.37
C ALA A 201 8.83 13.83 -3.52
N ARG A 202 9.24 14.67 -4.45
CA ARG A 202 9.96 14.26 -5.66
C ARG A 202 11.24 13.46 -5.38
N GLU A 203 12.05 13.89 -4.42
CA GLU A 203 13.37 13.26 -4.15
C GLU A 203 13.20 11.82 -3.66
N THR A 204 12.30 11.59 -2.70
CA THR A 204 11.94 10.25 -2.25
C THR A 204 11.37 9.41 -3.40
N GLY A 205 10.54 10.01 -4.26
CA GLY A 205 9.97 9.34 -5.43
C GLY A 205 11.04 8.91 -6.44
N VAL A 206 12.00 9.78 -6.74
CA VAL A 206 13.14 9.46 -7.63
C VAL A 206 14.01 8.35 -7.05
N ALA A 207 14.35 8.45 -5.75
CA ALA A 207 15.15 7.43 -5.09
C ALA A 207 14.46 6.06 -5.10
N LEU A 208 13.13 6.04 -4.91
CA LEU A 208 12.34 4.82 -4.96
C LEU A 208 12.26 4.26 -6.39
N ALA A 209 11.91 5.08 -7.39
CA ALA A 209 11.73 4.64 -8.77
C ALA A 209 13.04 4.15 -9.43
N ALA A 210 14.19 4.70 -9.02
CA ALA A 210 15.51 4.32 -9.54
C ALA A 210 16.14 3.14 -8.81
N ASN A 211 15.52 2.63 -7.74
CA ASN A 211 16.11 1.57 -6.94
C ASN A 211 16.07 0.22 -7.67
N PRO A 212 17.22 -0.44 -7.90
CA PRO A 212 17.29 -1.72 -8.63
C PRO A 212 16.65 -2.89 -7.85
N GLY A 213 16.34 -2.70 -6.59
CA GLY A 213 15.65 -3.67 -5.74
C GLY A 213 14.13 -3.71 -5.95
N ILE A 214 13.57 -2.97 -6.92
CA ILE A 214 12.14 -2.93 -7.23
C ILE A 214 11.87 -3.70 -8.53
N ASP A 215 10.87 -4.59 -8.51
CA ASP A 215 10.50 -5.45 -9.65
C ASP A 215 9.33 -4.87 -10.45
N GLY A 216 8.59 -3.91 -9.91
CA GLY A 216 7.46 -3.27 -10.58
C GLY A 216 7.09 -1.92 -9.95
N LEU A 217 6.49 -1.05 -10.76
CA LEU A 217 6.09 0.29 -10.37
C LEU A 217 4.66 0.56 -10.85
N PHE A 218 3.80 1.06 -9.95
CA PHE A 218 2.38 1.38 -10.17
C PHE A 218 2.03 2.78 -9.69
#